data_b82174db5eda824cd8d937bce13a490b
#
_entry.id   b82174db5eda824cd8d937bce13a490b
#
_cell.length_a   1.000
_cell.length_b   1.000
_cell.length_c   1.000
_cell.angle_alpha   90.00
_cell.angle_beta   90.00
_cell.angle_gamma   90.00
#
_symmetry.space_group_name_H-M   'P 1'
#
loop_
_entity.id
_entity.type
_entity.pdbx_description
1 polymer ?
#
loop_
_entity_poly.entity_id
_entity_poly.type
_entity_poly.pdbx_seq_one_letter_code
_entity_poly.pdbx_strand_id
1 'polypeptide(L)'
;MIEMRLMKHKIQLVIFIMSISLLFAFENKFSYVNNVAGYGKVSLEHMPEFIDRSDGYTRLAKIGEGHTVINGMPELPNFTTFYQLDPSKVYEFQFQVLDSYTIENITILPHQGMEKWEVDEVSIINEDIYNSYNPYPEQNILVSERMQGRGVEFVSIQVIPYKYYPKDKKLEVYTSIDIQVVEIGDNPEHTITQIKRSRIFDEFYKDLIVNFEYSDRPDDYQASTILYIAGGSWLDNSYVQDLLYWRHKQGYIVYAVSTSEIGASSGNENTIKSYIQNAYETWENPPEIVGLIGDTDVIDCFYQSWGSGGGWNNYNGATDFDYSQLDGNDLIPEVFIGRISAQGQSVMENVVNKTIQYEKALYVSDEWFTKAALVADPTDSGNSTIFTNQYIENIMINHGMTGVATDYDGVGISNWLIDQFQDGILYYNYRGIYGAPGTSPSNQYNNGYETPFVAVMTCGTGDFDYGSSQSEEFVKMGSVNNPEGAVAAIGLSTTGTHNAYNNIIDMGI
;
A
#
# COMPACT_ATOMS: atom_id res chain seq x y z
N MET A 1 -23.04 -0.55 -47.64
CA MET A 1 -23.80 -0.39 -46.38
C MET A 1 -23.86 -1.66 -45.53
N ILE A 2 -24.01 -2.83 -46.13
CA ILE A 2 -24.02 -4.13 -45.40
C ILE A 2 -22.63 -4.50 -44.87
N GLU A 3 -21.58 -4.30 -45.65
CA GLU A 3 -20.19 -4.60 -45.24
C GLU A 3 -19.73 -3.70 -44.07
N MET A 4 -20.11 -2.43 -44.07
CA MET A 4 -19.79 -1.52 -42.97
C MET A 4 -20.51 -1.87 -41.66
N ARG A 5 -21.72 -2.44 -41.73
CA ARG A 5 -22.43 -2.99 -40.58
C ARG A 5 -21.80 -4.26 -40.02
N LEU A 6 -21.37 -5.17 -40.91
CA LEU A 6 -20.65 -6.40 -40.54
C LEU A 6 -19.29 -6.10 -39.88
N MET A 7 -18.57 -5.08 -40.40
CA MET A 7 -17.30 -4.64 -39.82
C MET A 7 -17.49 -3.98 -38.42
N LYS A 8 -18.55 -3.18 -38.24
CA LYS A 8 -18.88 -2.62 -36.92
C LYS A 8 -19.24 -3.72 -35.91
N HIS A 9 -20.00 -4.75 -36.30
CA HIS A 9 -20.35 -5.87 -35.41
C HIS A 9 -19.14 -6.74 -35.10
N LYS A 10 -18.19 -6.93 -36.02
CA LYS A 10 -16.92 -7.64 -35.75
C LYS A 10 -16.03 -6.84 -34.79
N ILE A 11 -15.94 -5.54 -34.97
CA ILE A 11 -15.18 -4.65 -34.04
C ILE A 11 -15.83 -4.64 -32.65
N GLN A 12 -17.15 -4.55 -32.56
CA GLN A 12 -17.86 -4.64 -31.28
C GLN A 12 -17.72 -6.00 -30.61
N LEU A 13 -17.70 -7.10 -31.39
CA LEU A 13 -17.46 -8.45 -30.88
C LEU A 13 -16.02 -8.63 -30.41
N VAL A 14 -15.04 -8.08 -31.11
CA VAL A 14 -13.62 -8.12 -30.70
C VAL A 14 -13.40 -7.27 -29.45
N ILE A 15 -13.98 -6.07 -29.36
CA ILE A 15 -13.93 -5.23 -28.15
C ILE A 15 -14.66 -5.93 -26.99
N PHE A 16 -15.78 -6.59 -27.23
CA PHE A 16 -16.50 -7.36 -26.21
C PHE A 16 -15.72 -8.60 -25.76
N ILE A 17 -15.07 -9.32 -26.67
CA ILE A 17 -14.19 -10.44 -26.32
C ILE A 17 -12.93 -9.96 -25.61
N MET A 18 -12.34 -8.83 -26.00
CA MET A 18 -11.22 -8.20 -25.26
C MET A 18 -11.64 -7.71 -23.88
N SER A 19 -12.85 -7.15 -23.72
CA SER A 19 -13.34 -6.74 -22.39
C SER A 19 -13.69 -7.93 -21.50
N ILE A 20 -14.14 -9.05 -22.08
CA ILE A 20 -14.35 -10.31 -21.32
C ILE A 20 -13.01 -10.95 -20.95
N SER A 21 -12.01 -10.92 -21.83
CA SER A 21 -10.66 -11.43 -21.50
C SER A 21 -9.95 -10.53 -20.45
N LEU A 22 -10.21 -9.24 -20.42
CA LEU A 22 -9.75 -8.34 -19.37
C LEU A 22 -10.46 -8.57 -18.02
N LEU A 23 -11.75 -8.99 -18.04
CA LEU A 23 -12.50 -9.38 -16.84
C LEU A 23 -12.02 -10.71 -16.23
N PHE A 24 -11.41 -11.59 -17.03
CA PHE A 24 -10.81 -12.85 -16.55
C PHE A 24 -9.31 -12.77 -16.25
N ALA A 25 -8.67 -11.62 -16.46
CA ALA A 25 -7.21 -11.47 -16.32
C ALA A 25 -6.73 -11.26 -14.86
N PHE A 26 -7.62 -11.29 -13.86
CA PHE A 26 -7.27 -10.90 -12.48
C PHE A 26 -7.78 -11.84 -11.39
N GLU A 27 -7.81 -13.15 -11.60
CA GLU A 27 -8.13 -14.07 -10.51
C GLU A 27 -7.14 -15.23 -10.37
N ASN A 28 -5.87 -14.91 -10.08
CA ASN A 28 -5.01 -15.86 -9.38
C ASN A 28 -5.36 -15.75 -7.88
N LYS A 29 -6.51 -16.28 -7.49
CA LYS A 29 -6.94 -16.18 -6.09
C LYS A 29 -6.51 -17.41 -5.34
N PHE A 30 -5.80 -17.17 -4.24
CA PHE A 30 -5.71 -18.15 -3.19
C PHE A 30 -7.11 -18.40 -2.62
N SER A 31 -7.42 -19.65 -2.37
CA SER A 31 -8.62 -20.06 -1.65
C SER A 31 -8.22 -20.90 -0.43
N TYR A 32 -9.01 -20.79 0.63
CA TYR A 32 -8.77 -21.52 1.86
C TYR A 32 -9.88 -22.54 2.12
N VAL A 33 -9.50 -23.73 2.55
CA VAL A 33 -10.41 -24.77 2.98
C VAL A 33 -9.96 -25.28 4.35
N ASN A 34 -10.79 -25.10 5.36
CA ASN A 34 -10.59 -25.71 6.67
C ASN A 34 -11.18 -27.11 6.66
N ASN A 35 -10.34 -28.13 6.73
CA ASN A 35 -10.80 -29.51 6.62
C ASN A 35 -11.00 -30.21 7.96
N VAL A 36 -10.14 -29.94 8.96
CA VAL A 36 -10.20 -30.56 10.32
C VAL A 36 -9.36 -29.72 11.27
N ALA A 37 -9.62 -29.79 12.59
CA ALA A 37 -8.78 -29.17 13.59
C ALA A 37 -7.29 -29.55 13.44
N GLY A 38 -6.42 -28.56 13.40
CA GLY A 38 -4.97 -28.71 13.20
C GLY A 38 -4.52 -28.92 11.75
N TYR A 39 -5.42 -28.79 10.77
CA TYR A 39 -5.11 -28.93 9.36
C TYR A 39 -5.84 -27.87 8.54
N GLY A 40 -5.10 -27.08 7.78
CA GLY A 40 -5.61 -26.13 6.81
C GLY A 40 -5.07 -26.41 5.41
N LYS A 41 -5.79 -25.95 4.40
CA LYS A 41 -5.37 -26.07 3.00
C LYS A 41 -5.54 -24.74 2.29
N VAL A 42 -4.47 -24.24 1.69
CA VAL A 42 -4.48 -23.08 0.79
C VAL A 42 -4.27 -23.58 -0.64
N SER A 43 -5.19 -23.24 -1.53
CA SER A 43 -5.13 -23.63 -2.94
C SER A 43 -4.87 -22.41 -3.82
N LEU A 44 -4.03 -22.58 -4.85
CA LEU A 44 -3.76 -21.59 -5.89
C LEU A 44 -4.10 -22.19 -7.24
N GLU A 45 -5.01 -21.53 -7.95
CA GLU A 45 -5.27 -21.77 -9.37
C GLU A 45 -4.56 -20.70 -10.19
N HIS A 46 -3.81 -21.12 -11.21
CA HIS A 46 -2.92 -20.22 -11.95
C HIS A 46 -3.01 -20.46 -13.46
N MET A 47 -3.16 -19.38 -14.22
CA MET A 47 -3.13 -19.37 -15.69
C MET A 47 -2.02 -18.45 -16.17
N PRO A 48 -0.91 -19.00 -16.72
CA PRO A 48 0.21 -18.20 -17.18
C PRO A 48 -0.11 -17.45 -18.48
N GLU A 49 0.57 -16.31 -18.65
CA GLU A 49 0.61 -15.61 -19.92
C GLU A 49 2.06 -15.54 -20.40
N PHE A 50 2.27 -15.71 -21.72
CA PHE A 50 3.59 -15.74 -22.33
C PHE A 50 3.73 -14.56 -23.27
N ILE A 51 4.79 -13.77 -23.08
CA ILE A 51 5.12 -12.61 -23.90
C ILE A 51 6.45 -12.92 -24.60
N ASP A 52 6.37 -13.31 -25.86
CA ASP A 52 7.55 -13.60 -26.68
C ASP A 52 8.22 -12.29 -27.12
N ARG A 53 9.53 -12.23 -26.95
CA ARG A 53 10.36 -11.11 -27.31
C ARG A 53 11.15 -11.37 -28.61
N SER A 54 11.48 -10.31 -29.34
CA SER A 54 12.24 -10.39 -30.60
C SER A 54 13.68 -10.90 -30.42
N ASP A 55 14.22 -10.84 -29.18
CA ASP A 55 15.55 -11.32 -28.83
C ASP A 55 15.60 -12.82 -28.50
N GLY A 56 14.47 -13.51 -28.58
CA GLY A 56 14.35 -14.94 -28.36
C GLY A 56 14.10 -15.36 -26.91
N TYR A 57 13.91 -14.40 -26.02
CA TYR A 57 13.44 -14.66 -24.65
C TYR A 57 11.93 -14.58 -24.56
N THR A 58 11.37 -15.29 -23.59
CA THR A 58 9.95 -15.21 -23.21
C THR A 58 9.83 -14.63 -21.81
N ARG A 59 9.00 -13.60 -21.64
CA ARG A 59 8.62 -13.05 -20.33
C ARG A 59 7.30 -13.70 -19.89
N LEU A 60 7.20 -14.01 -18.60
CA LEU A 60 6.01 -14.55 -17.95
C LEU A 60 5.34 -13.52 -17.03
N ALA A 61 6.12 -12.69 -16.35
CA ALA A 61 5.59 -11.69 -15.44
C ALA A 61 4.84 -10.58 -16.17
N LYS A 62 3.69 -10.20 -15.65
CA LYS A 62 2.89 -9.06 -16.12
C LYS A 62 3.13 -7.83 -15.24
N ILE A 63 2.74 -6.68 -15.77
CA ILE A 63 2.68 -5.46 -14.98
C ILE A 63 1.70 -5.65 -13.83
N GLY A 64 2.12 -5.33 -12.60
CA GLY A 64 1.33 -5.51 -11.39
C GLY A 64 1.37 -6.89 -10.75
N GLU A 65 2.02 -7.88 -11.39
CA GLU A 65 2.28 -9.19 -10.78
C GLU A 65 3.66 -9.21 -10.09
N GLY A 66 3.73 -9.91 -8.93
CA GLY A 66 4.99 -10.21 -8.28
C GLY A 66 5.83 -11.16 -9.13
N HIS A 67 7.15 -11.05 -9.05
CA HIS A 67 8.08 -11.95 -9.74
C HIS A 67 9.41 -12.05 -9.01
N THR A 68 10.26 -13.00 -9.41
CA THR A 68 11.61 -13.12 -8.87
C THR A 68 12.49 -11.96 -9.34
N VAL A 69 13.23 -11.32 -8.42
CA VAL A 69 13.95 -10.05 -8.65
C VAL A 69 15.47 -10.15 -8.52
N ILE A 70 16.03 -11.35 -8.63
CA ILE A 70 17.47 -11.54 -8.55
C ILE A 70 18.07 -11.31 -9.94
N ASN A 71 18.93 -10.30 -10.05
CA ASN A 71 19.56 -9.90 -11.31
C ASN A 71 20.22 -11.09 -12.04
N GLY A 72 19.89 -11.25 -13.31
CA GLY A 72 20.42 -12.31 -14.17
C GLY A 72 19.77 -13.69 -13.98
N MET A 73 18.93 -13.88 -12.97
CA MET A 73 18.18 -15.11 -12.76
C MET A 73 16.88 -15.13 -13.59
N PRO A 74 16.31 -16.29 -13.93
CA PRO A 74 15.04 -16.35 -14.67
C PRO A 74 13.93 -15.57 -13.96
N GLU A 75 13.27 -14.66 -14.68
CA GLU A 75 12.16 -13.86 -14.15
C GLU A 75 10.88 -14.69 -14.17
N LEU A 76 10.47 -15.17 -13.01
CA LEU A 76 9.30 -16.02 -12.85
C LEU A 76 8.25 -15.32 -11.96
N PRO A 77 6.96 -15.31 -12.37
CA PRO A 77 5.89 -14.79 -11.52
C PRO A 77 5.81 -15.52 -10.19
N ASN A 78 5.48 -14.77 -9.14
CA ASN A 78 5.20 -15.31 -7.82
C ASN A 78 3.90 -14.71 -7.26
N PHE A 79 3.27 -15.46 -6.37
CA PHE A 79 2.02 -15.10 -5.74
C PHE A 79 2.18 -15.22 -4.23
N THR A 80 1.69 -14.22 -3.50
CA THR A 80 1.83 -14.19 -2.04
C THR A 80 0.46 -14.06 -1.40
N THR A 81 0.24 -14.82 -0.34
CA THR A 81 -0.89 -14.68 0.57
C THR A 81 -0.41 -14.71 2.00
N PHE A 82 -1.25 -14.25 2.94
CA PHE A 82 -0.97 -14.40 4.37
C PHE A 82 -1.86 -15.48 4.98
N TYR A 83 -1.33 -16.16 5.98
CA TYR A 83 -2.01 -17.24 6.67
C TYR A 83 -1.88 -17.03 8.19
N GLN A 84 -3.03 -16.91 8.88
CA GLN A 84 -3.10 -16.77 10.32
C GLN A 84 -2.70 -18.09 11.01
N LEU A 85 -1.90 -17.98 12.05
CA LEU A 85 -1.44 -19.08 12.88
C LEU A 85 -2.11 -19.03 14.27
N ASP A 86 -2.27 -20.19 14.90
CA ASP A 86 -2.42 -20.26 16.35
C ASP A 86 -1.04 -20.05 16.97
N PRO A 87 -0.84 -18.99 17.75
CA PRO A 87 0.46 -18.69 18.34
C PRO A 87 1.03 -19.81 19.20
N SER A 88 0.18 -20.60 19.84
CA SER A 88 0.56 -21.72 20.71
C SER A 88 1.05 -22.97 19.97
N LYS A 89 1.01 -22.97 18.63
CA LYS A 89 1.27 -24.13 17.78
C LYS A 89 2.43 -23.94 16.83
N VAL A 90 3.05 -25.04 16.43
CA VAL A 90 4.09 -25.11 15.37
C VAL A 90 3.47 -25.75 14.14
N TYR A 91 3.79 -25.22 12.96
CA TYR A 91 3.21 -25.65 11.69
C TYR A 91 4.28 -26.07 10.69
N GLU A 92 3.93 -27.04 9.86
CA GLU A 92 4.65 -27.44 8.64
C GLU A 92 3.81 -27.09 7.41
N PHE A 93 4.46 -26.55 6.38
CA PHE A 93 3.85 -26.16 5.11
C PHE A 93 4.31 -27.13 4.02
N GLN A 94 3.39 -27.91 3.46
CA GLN A 94 3.68 -28.94 2.47
C GLN A 94 3.12 -28.53 1.10
N PHE A 95 4.01 -28.35 0.12
CA PHE A 95 3.68 -27.97 -1.24
C PHE A 95 3.31 -29.20 -2.09
N GLN A 96 2.15 -29.18 -2.75
CA GLN A 96 1.66 -30.25 -3.60
C GLN A 96 1.17 -29.69 -4.94
N VAL A 97 1.71 -30.20 -6.05
CA VAL A 97 1.21 -29.91 -7.39
C VAL A 97 0.07 -30.89 -7.71
N LEU A 98 -1.10 -30.34 -8.09
CA LEU A 98 -2.27 -31.13 -8.47
C LEU A 98 -2.40 -31.25 -9.98
N ASP A 99 -2.09 -30.18 -10.72
CA ASP A 99 -2.12 -30.18 -12.18
C ASP A 99 -0.97 -29.36 -12.75
N SER A 100 -0.43 -29.82 -13.88
CA SER A 100 0.72 -29.19 -14.53
C SER A 100 0.85 -29.57 -15.99
N TYR A 101 1.57 -28.76 -16.75
CA TYR A 101 2.01 -29.09 -18.10
C TYR A 101 3.42 -28.60 -18.37
N THR A 102 4.03 -29.08 -19.44
CA THR A 102 5.41 -28.76 -19.82
C THR A 102 5.47 -28.02 -21.14
N ILE A 103 6.33 -27.02 -21.22
CA ILE A 103 6.67 -26.31 -22.46
C ILE A 103 8.14 -26.59 -22.77
N GLU A 104 8.41 -26.97 -23.99
CA GLU A 104 9.75 -27.23 -24.51
C GLU A 104 10.22 -26.06 -25.40
N ASN A 105 11.53 -25.90 -25.53
CA ASN A 105 12.20 -24.88 -26.35
C ASN A 105 11.87 -23.44 -25.93
N ILE A 106 11.71 -23.18 -24.65
CA ILE A 106 11.48 -21.86 -24.08
C ILE A 106 12.75 -21.34 -23.38
N THR A 107 13.05 -20.06 -23.57
CA THR A 107 14.12 -19.38 -22.84
C THR A 107 13.52 -18.23 -22.05
N ILE A 108 13.47 -18.38 -20.74
CA ILE A 108 12.87 -17.36 -19.85
C ILE A 108 13.79 -16.14 -19.79
N LEU A 109 13.18 -14.95 -19.78
CA LEU A 109 13.89 -13.69 -19.63
C LEU A 109 14.63 -13.65 -18.32
N PRO A 110 15.95 -13.37 -18.29
CA PRO A 110 16.66 -13.09 -17.04
C PRO A 110 16.25 -11.71 -16.50
N HIS A 111 16.07 -11.59 -15.20
CA HIS A 111 15.74 -10.31 -14.56
C HIS A 111 16.87 -9.30 -14.78
N GLN A 112 16.56 -8.13 -15.31
CA GLN A 112 17.50 -7.11 -15.74
C GLN A 112 17.72 -5.98 -14.71
N GLY A 113 17.19 -6.14 -13.51
CA GLY A 113 17.15 -5.11 -12.48
C GLY A 113 15.82 -4.38 -12.43
N MET A 114 15.61 -3.64 -11.35
CA MET A 114 14.30 -3.01 -11.07
C MET A 114 14.10 -1.66 -11.76
N GLU A 115 15.11 -1.19 -12.50
CA GLU A 115 15.10 0.18 -13.04
C GLU A 115 14.18 0.41 -14.23
N LYS A 116 13.89 -0.66 -15.01
CA LYS A 116 13.02 -0.55 -16.19
C LYS A 116 12.19 -1.80 -16.38
N TRP A 117 10.90 -1.61 -16.58
CA TRP A 117 10.02 -2.71 -16.99
C TRP A 117 10.33 -3.19 -18.41
N GLU A 118 10.50 -2.25 -19.34
CA GLU A 118 10.89 -2.56 -20.71
C GLU A 118 12.41 -2.52 -20.84
N VAL A 119 12.97 -3.62 -21.33
CA VAL A 119 14.40 -3.78 -21.57
C VAL A 119 14.58 -4.06 -23.05
N ASP A 120 15.24 -3.16 -23.76
CA ASP A 120 15.50 -3.30 -25.18
C ASP A 120 16.46 -4.45 -25.49
N GLU A 121 17.50 -4.61 -24.66
CA GLU A 121 18.49 -5.66 -24.80
C GLU A 121 18.77 -6.33 -23.44
N VAL A 122 18.91 -7.66 -23.46
CA VAL A 122 19.34 -8.44 -22.29
C VAL A 122 20.84 -8.22 -22.08
N SER A 123 21.21 -7.61 -20.98
CA SER A 123 22.61 -7.28 -20.62
C SER A 123 23.12 -8.02 -19.40
N ILE A 124 22.22 -8.49 -18.53
CA ILE A 124 22.56 -9.18 -17.26
C ILE A 124 22.05 -10.61 -17.35
N ILE A 125 22.98 -11.59 -17.34
CA ILE A 125 22.66 -13.01 -17.37
C ILE A 125 23.52 -13.72 -16.34
N ASN A 126 22.95 -14.57 -15.52
CA ASN A 126 23.68 -15.50 -14.68
C ASN A 126 24.00 -16.76 -15.49
N GLU A 127 25.19 -16.80 -16.10
CA GLU A 127 25.61 -17.89 -16.98
C GLU A 127 25.66 -19.26 -16.27
N ASP A 128 25.96 -19.29 -14.97
CA ASP A 128 26.00 -20.53 -14.18
C ASP A 128 24.62 -21.17 -14.10
N ILE A 129 23.57 -20.36 -13.96
CA ILE A 129 22.19 -20.83 -13.91
C ILE A 129 21.71 -21.21 -15.31
N TYR A 130 21.89 -20.33 -16.33
CA TYR A 130 21.40 -20.62 -17.69
C TYR A 130 22.14 -21.79 -18.37
N ASN A 131 23.30 -22.18 -17.89
CA ASN A 131 24.01 -23.38 -18.34
C ASN A 131 23.83 -24.60 -17.42
N SER A 132 23.03 -24.49 -16.36
CA SER A 132 22.78 -25.57 -15.39
C SER A 132 21.67 -26.50 -15.83
N TYR A 133 21.80 -27.78 -15.50
CA TYR A 133 20.71 -28.76 -15.55
C TYR A 133 19.84 -28.73 -14.28
N ASN A 134 20.26 -28.03 -13.24
CA ASN A 134 19.48 -27.89 -12.02
C ASN A 134 18.27 -26.97 -12.30
N PRO A 135 17.09 -27.33 -11.81
CA PRO A 135 15.90 -26.50 -11.99
C PRO A 135 15.95 -25.22 -11.15
N TYR A 136 15.29 -24.16 -11.65
CA TYR A 136 15.05 -22.93 -10.95
C TYR A 136 13.54 -22.64 -10.86
N PRO A 137 13.00 -22.18 -9.73
CA PRO A 137 13.68 -21.98 -8.43
C PRO A 137 14.02 -23.33 -7.77
N GLU A 138 14.91 -23.32 -6.78
CA GLU A 138 15.21 -24.52 -5.98
C GLU A 138 13.97 -24.93 -5.16
N GLN A 139 13.31 -23.96 -4.54
CA GLN A 139 12.06 -24.14 -3.78
C GLN A 139 10.92 -23.35 -4.43
N ASN A 140 9.76 -23.98 -4.51
CA ASN A 140 8.57 -23.37 -5.09
C ASN A 140 7.69 -22.66 -4.07
N ILE A 141 7.93 -22.87 -2.78
CA ILE A 141 7.25 -22.21 -1.67
C ILE A 141 8.29 -21.57 -0.76
N LEU A 142 8.03 -20.34 -0.34
CA LEU A 142 8.77 -19.63 0.68
C LEU A 142 7.77 -19.17 1.75
N VAL A 143 8.03 -19.52 2.99
CA VAL A 143 7.22 -19.11 4.14
C VAL A 143 8.08 -18.18 4.99
N SER A 144 7.55 -17.01 5.35
CA SER A 144 8.26 -16.04 6.19
C SER A 144 8.44 -16.54 7.62
N GLU A 145 9.24 -15.83 8.37
CA GLU A 145 9.15 -15.87 9.83
C GLU A 145 7.77 -15.38 10.27
N ARG A 146 7.40 -15.69 11.51
CA ARG A 146 6.13 -15.25 12.10
C ARG A 146 6.14 -13.74 12.25
N MET A 147 5.05 -13.13 11.87
CA MET A 147 4.76 -11.71 12.02
C MET A 147 3.58 -11.57 12.98
N GLN A 148 3.56 -10.50 13.73
CA GLN A 148 2.51 -10.24 14.70
C GLN A 148 1.98 -8.82 14.50
N GLY A 149 0.66 -8.68 14.45
CA GLY A 149 -0.01 -7.39 14.43
C GLY A 149 -1.26 -7.45 15.29
N ARG A 150 -1.32 -6.62 16.31
CA ARG A 150 -2.45 -6.46 17.22
C ARG A 150 -3.10 -7.78 17.69
N GLY A 151 -2.26 -8.69 18.18
CA GLY A 151 -2.68 -9.98 18.70
C GLY A 151 -3.06 -11.03 17.65
N VAL A 152 -2.85 -10.75 16.37
CA VAL A 152 -2.97 -11.71 15.28
C VAL A 152 -1.57 -12.10 14.82
N GLU A 153 -1.26 -13.40 14.86
CA GLU A 153 0.00 -13.95 14.38
C GLU A 153 -0.21 -14.63 13.04
N PHE A 154 0.66 -14.34 12.06
CA PHE A 154 0.53 -14.86 10.71
C PHE A 154 1.90 -14.96 10.01
N VAL A 155 1.92 -15.65 8.89
CA VAL A 155 3.08 -15.77 7.99
C VAL A 155 2.68 -15.38 6.58
N SER A 156 3.63 -14.92 5.78
CA SER A 156 3.45 -14.84 4.34
C SER A 156 3.82 -16.18 3.70
N ILE A 157 3.02 -16.59 2.72
CA ILE A 157 3.27 -17.77 1.89
C ILE A 157 3.44 -17.28 0.47
N GLN A 158 4.68 -17.31 -0.03
CA GLN A 158 4.99 -16.97 -1.42
C GLN A 158 5.12 -18.26 -2.23
N VAL A 159 4.45 -18.32 -3.38
CA VAL A 159 4.43 -19.45 -4.30
C VAL A 159 4.97 -19.04 -5.65
N ILE A 160 5.90 -19.80 -6.19
CA ILE A 160 6.39 -19.70 -7.56
C ILE A 160 5.86 -20.91 -8.32
N PRO A 161 4.77 -20.79 -9.11
CA PRO A 161 4.10 -21.93 -9.73
C PRO A 161 4.80 -22.42 -11.01
N TYR A 162 6.12 -22.40 -11.02
CA TYR A 162 6.95 -22.77 -12.16
C TYR A 162 8.18 -23.54 -11.74
N LYS A 163 8.68 -24.41 -12.63
CA LYS A 163 9.98 -25.05 -12.51
C LYS A 163 10.68 -24.97 -13.85
N TYR A 164 11.70 -24.15 -13.96
CA TYR A 164 12.45 -23.93 -15.18
C TYR A 164 13.75 -24.72 -15.18
N TYR A 165 14.03 -25.44 -16.27
CA TYR A 165 15.26 -26.18 -16.53
C TYR A 165 16.05 -25.44 -17.62
N PRO A 166 16.94 -24.51 -17.26
CA PRO A 166 17.51 -23.57 -18.22
C PRO A 166 18.27 -24.24 -19.37
N LYS A 167 19.14 -25.21 -19.04
CA LYS A 167 19.94 -25.93 -20.04
C LYS A 167 19.11 -26.73 -21.02
N ASP A 168 18.02 -27.31 -20.55
CA ASP A 168 17.09 -28.10 -21.38
C ASP A 168 16.07 -27.21 -22.09
N LYS A 169 16.04 -25.91 -21.81
CA LYS A 169 15.03 -24.96 -22.29
C LYS A 169 13.60 -25.46 -22.06
N LYS A 170 13.36 -26.04 -20.90
CA LYS A 170 12.10 -26.65 -20.51
C LYS A 170 11.50 -25.93 -19.32
N LEU A 171 10.20 -25.63 -19.39
CA LEU A 171 9.42 -25.02 -18.32
C LEU A 171 8.27 -25.96 -17.92
N GLU A 172 8.21 -26.32 -16.65
CA GLU A 172 7.02 -26.91 -16.04
C GLU A 172 6.17 -25.80 -15.45
N VAL A 173 4.90 -25.77 -15.79
CA VAL A 173 3.90 -24.80 -15.32
C VAL A 173 2.92 -25.56 -14.43
N TYR A 174 2.77 -25.12 -13.20
CA TYR A 174 1.86 -25.68 -12.22
C TYR A 174 0.55 -24.87 -12.24
N THR A 175 -0.52 -25.42 -12.78
CA THR A 175 -1.79 -24.73 -12.95
C THR A 175 -2.71 -24.85 -11.76
N SER A 176 -2.53 -25.89 -10.94
CA SER A 176 -3.26 -26.10 -9.70
C SER A 176 -2.33 -26.63 -8.62
N ILE A 177 -2.30 -25.95 -7.48
CA ILE A 177 -1.39 -26.21 -6.36
C ILE A 177 -2.18 -26.18 -5.05
N ASP A 178 -1.88 -27.13 -4.17
CA ASP A 178 -2.30 -27.11 -2.77
C ASP A 178 -1.09 -26.92 -1.86
N ILE A 179 -1.27 -26.11 -0.83
CA ILE A 179 -0.36 -25.98 0.30
C ILE A 179 -1.09 -26.51 1.53
N GLN A 180 -0.62 -27.62 2.04
CA GLN A 180 -1.16 -28.21 3.26
C GLN A 180 -0.44 -27.59 4.46
N VAL A 181 -1.21 -27.02 5.38
CA VAL A 181 -0.71 -26.43 6.63
C VAL A 181 -1.07 -27.38 7.76
N VAL A 182 -0.07 -28.02 8.34
CA VAL A 182 -0.24 -29.10 9.31
C VAL A 182 0.34 -28.67 10.66
N GLU A 183 -0.47 -28.73 11.70
CA GLU A 183 0.00 -28.58 13.08
C GLU A 183 0.86 -29.78 13.47
N ILE A 184 2.10 -29.51 13.88
CA ILE A 184 3.08 -30.56 14.22
C ILE A 184 3.49 -30.57 15.70
N GLY A 185 3.01 -29.62 16.49
CA GLY A 185 3.30 -29.57 17.92
C GLY A 185 2.92 -28.26 18.59
N ASP A 186 3.20 -28.16 19.88
CA ASP A 186 3.01 -26.96 20.67
C ASP A 186 4.25 -26.02 20.54
N ASN A 187 3.99 -24.71 20.55
CA ASN A 187 5.02 -23.67 20.56
C ASN A 187 5.26 -23.21 22.02
N PRO A 188 6.34 -23.71 22.69
CA PRO A 188 6.58 -23.37 24.09
C PRO A 188 7.13 -21.95 24.32
N GLU A 189 7.61 -21.30 23.27
CA GLU A 189 8.20 -19.95 23.33
C GLU A 189 7.16 -18.84 23.17
N HIS A 190 5.90 -19.23 22.94
CA HIS A 190 4.85 -18.25 22.71
C HIS A 190 4.45 -17.53 24.00
N THR A 191 4.59 -16.21 23.98
CA THR A 191 4.01 -15.29 24.98
C THR A 191 2.75 -14.66 24.40
N ILE A 192 1.58 -15.06 24.90
CA ILE A 192 0.31 -14.47 24.45
C ILE A 192 0.15 -13.10 25.11
N THR A 193 0.26 -12.05 24.34
CA THR A 193 -0.29 -10.75 24.73
C THR A 193 -1.80 -10.82 24.53
N GLN A 194 -2.57 -10.95 25.62
CA GLN A 194 -4.03 -10.99 25.54
C GLN A 194 -4.57 -9.56 25.31
N ILE A 195 -4.64 -9.16 24.04
CA ILE A 195 -5.29 -7.93 23.63
C ILE A 195 -6.68 -8.29 23.08
N LYS A 196 -7.69 -7.52 23.46
CA LYS A 196 -9.01 -7.63 22.84
C LYS A 196 -8.92 -7.31 21.35
N ARG A 197 -9.70 -8.00 20.54
CA ARG A 197 -9.75 -7.77 19.09
C ARG A 197 -10.20 -6.35 18.78
N SER A 198 -9.74 -5.84 17.69
CA SER A 198 -10.12 -4.55 17.11
C SER A 198 -10.92 -4.79 15.84
N ARG A 199 -12.12 -4.20 15.74
CA ARG A 199 -12.93 -4.31 14.52
C ARG A 199 -12.25 -3.65 13.32
N ILE A 200 -11.52 -2.56 13.53
CA ILE A 200 -10.81 -1.85 12.45
C ILE A 200 -9.68 -2.72 11.89
N PHE A 201 -8.93 -3.40 12.77
CA PHE A 201 -7.87 -4.31 12.36
C PHE A 201 -8.42 -5.60 11.74
N ASP A 202 -9.53 -6.12 12.25
CA ASP A 202 -10.18 -7.30 11.67
C ASP A 202 -10.65 -7.01 10.23
N GLU A 203 -11.21 -5.82 9.95
CA GLU A 203 -11.57 -5.41 8.59
C GLU A 203 -10.35 -5.34 7.66
N PHE A 204 -9.20 -4.90 8.17
CA PHE A 204 -7.95 -4.90 7.42
C PHE A 204 -7.43 -6.33 7.19
N TYR A 205 -7.43 -7.19 8.21
CA TYR A 205 -6.91 -8.56 8.09
C TYR A 205 -7.78 -9.48 7.23
N LYS A 206 -9.07 -9.26 7.17
CA LYS A 206 -10.00 -10.06 6.38
C LYS A 206 -9.65 -10.07 4.88
N ASP A 207 -9.17 -8.95 4.37
CA ASP A 207 -8.81 -8.82 2.96
C ASP A 207 -7.36 -9.26 2.68
N LEU A 208 -6.55 -9.37 3.73
CA LEU A 208 -5.13 -9.71 3.66
C LEU A 208 -4.86 -11.20 3.92
N ILE A 209 -5.53 -11.80 4.92
CA ILE A 209 -5.24 -13.13 5.44
C ILE A 209 -6.28 -14.13 4.93
N VAL A 210 -5.82 -15.13 4.17
CA VAL A 210 -6.69 -16.06 3.44
C VAL A 210 -7.59 -16.93 4.32
N ASN A 211 -7.17 -17.22 5.55
CA ASN A 211 -7.93 -18.02 6.54
C ASN A 211 -8.44 -17.19 7.72
N PHE A 212 -8.54 -15.87 7.55
CA PHE A 212 -9.01 -15.01 8.63
C PHE A 212 -10.49 -15.25 8.94
N GLU A 213 -10.80 -15.35 10.23
CA GLU A 213 -12.17 -15.51 10.72
C GLU A 213 -12.49 -14.42 11.75
N TYR A 214 -13.64 -13.76 11.57
CA TYR A 214 -14.18 -12.86 12.58
C TYR A 214 -14.60 -13.61 13.82
N SER A 215 -14.61 -12.92 14.97
CA SER A 215 -15.33 -13.43 16.12
C SER A 215 -16.81 -13.03 16.06
N ASP A 216 -17.70 -14.00 16.22
CA ASP A 216 -19.14 -13.74 16.36
C ASP A 216 -19.54 -13.19 17.74
N ARG A 217 -18.60 -13.12 18.69
CA ARG A 217 -18.82 -12.69 20.05
C ARG A 217 -18.48 -11.21 20.23
N PRO A 218 -19.47 -10.34 20.49
CA PRO A 218 -19.21 -8.89 20.69
C PRO A 218 -18.23 -8.62 21.84
N ASP A 219 -18.21 -9.46 22.87
CA ASP A 219 -17.36 -9.30 24.06
C ASP A 219 -15.87 -9.57 23.78
N ASP A 220 -15.54 -10.19 22.65
CA ASP A 220 -14.15 -10.38 22.21
C ASP A 220 -13.52 -9.08 21.69
N TYR A 221 -14.36 -8.09 21.35
CA TYR A 221 -13.90 -6.81 20.80
C TYR A 221 -13.81 -5.73 21.87
N GLN A 222 -12.79 -4.90 21.72
CA GLN A 222 -12.69 -3.66 22.49
C GLN A 222 -13.67 -2.59 21.97
N ALA A 223 -13.90 -1.55 22.77
CA ALA A 223 -14.50 -0.32 22.28
C ALA A 223 -13.48 0.46 21.45
N SER A 224 -13.92 1.03 20.31
CA SER A 224 -13.04 1.80 19.42
C SER A 224 -12.43 3.00 20.14
N THR A 225 -11.13 3.09 20.12
CA THR A 225 -10.35 4.03 20.94
C THR A 225 -9.35 4.82 20.11
N ILE A 226 -9.35 6.14 20.30
CA ILE A 226 -8.38 7.06 19.69
C ILE A 226 -7.57 7.73 20.81
N LEU A 227 -6.26 7.76 20.66
CA LEU A 227 -5.33 8.55 21.47
C LEU A 227 -4.81 9.73 20.65
N TYR A 228 -5.06 10.94 21.11
CA TYR A 228 -4.42 12.14 20.58
C TYR A 228 -3.28 12.58 21.47
N ILE A 229 -2.10 12.81 20.88
CA ILE A 229 -0.93 13.41 21.55
C ILE A 229 -0.68 14.77 20.91
N ALA A 230 -0.81 15.82 21.69
CA ALA A 230 -0.73 17.19 21.21
C ALA A 230 0.56 17.86 21.69
N GLY A 231 1.32 18.42 20.76
CA GLY A 231 2.49 19.23 21.07
C GLY A 231 2.14 20.62 21.56
N GLY A 232 3.02 21.23 22.34
CA GLY A 232 2.86 22.61 22.84
C GLY A 232 1.52 22.83 23.55
N SER A 233 0.76 23.83 23.11
CA SER A 233 -0.54 24.22 23.67
C SER A 233 -1.73 23.88 22.76
N TRP A 234 -1.59 22.96 21.82
CA TRP A 234 -2.65 22.66 20.87
C TRP A 234 -3.95 22.13 21.50
N LEU A 235 -3.90 21.52 22.68
CA LEU A 235 -5.11 21.14 23.41
C LEU A 235 -5.95 22.36 23.90
N ASP A 236 -5.37 23.53 23.98
CA ASP A 236 -6.11 24.76 24.33
C ASP A 236 -6.82 25.39 23.13
N ASN A 237 -6.54 24.92 21.90
CA ASN A 237 -7.15 25.41 20.67
C ASN A 237 -8.60 24.91 20.52
N SER A 238 -9.54 25.82 20.28
CA SER A 238 -10.97 25.48 20.21
C SER A 238 -11.33 24.52 19.07
N TYR A 239 -10.66 24.60 17.91
CA TYR A 239 -10.89 23.67 16.80
C TYR A 239 -10.38 22.26 17.12
N VAL A 240 -9.25 22.15 17.82
CA VAL A 240 -8.77 20.86 18.32
C VAL A 240 -9.78 20.27 19.31
N GLN A 241 -10.34 21.07 20.22
CA GLN A 241 -11.40 20.62 21.12
C GLN A 241 -12.67 20.19 20.35
N ASP A 242 -13.02 20.89 19.27
CA ASP A 242 -14.12 20.48 18.39
C ASP A 242 -13.86 19.16 17.70
N LEU A 243 -12.60 18.86 17.30
CA LEU A 243 -12.21 17.56 16.75
C LEU A 243 -12.38 16.45 17.78
N LEU A 244 -11.87 16.64 19.00
CA LEU A 244 -12.01 15.64 20.07
C LEU A 244 -13.50 15.36 20.37
N TYR A 245 -14.30 16.42 20.45
CA TYR A 245 -15.75 16.29 20.65
C TYR A 245 -16.43 15.60 19.47
N TRP A 246 -16.02 15.86 18.23
CA TRP A 246 -16.54 15.18 17.04
C TRP A 246 -16.25 13.68 17.09
N ARG A 247 -15.04 13.27 17.48
CA ARG A 247 -14.69 11.85 17.68
C ARG A 247 -15.56 11.16 18.72
N HIS A 248 -15.82 11.84 19.84
CA HIS A 248 -16.78 11.32 20.84
C HIS A 248 -18.19 11.11 20.24
N LYS A 249 -18.63 12.05 19.41
CA LYS A 249 -19.95 11.91 18.73
C LYS A 249 -20.00 10.75 17.75
N GLN A 250 -18.90 10.38 17.16
CA GLN A 250 -18.77 9.21 16.30
C GLN A 250 -18.73 7.89 17.08
N GLY A 251 -18.67 7.95 18.40
CA GLY A 251 -18.71 6.77 19.28
C GLY A 251 -17.35 6.28 19.76
N TYR A 252 -16.26 6.97 19.46
CA TYR A 252 -14.94 6.62 19.97
C TYR A 252 -14.78 6.96 21.44
N ILE A 253 -14.01 6.12 22.16
CA ILE A 253 -13.35 6.51 23.39
C ILE A 253 -12.16 7.39 22.96
N VAL A 254 -12.13 8.64 23.44
CA VAL A 254 -11.08 9.60 23.04
C VAL A 254 -10.24 9.96 24.25
N TYR A 255 -8.96 9.67 24.14
CA TYR A 255 -7.95 10.17 25.07
C TYR A 255 -7.17 11.29 24.39
N ALA A 256 -6.86 12.34 25.12
CA ALA A 256 -6.04 13.43 24.61
C ALA A 256 -5.08 13.87 25.71
N VAL A 257 -3.80 13.91 25.39
CA VAL A 257 -2.72 14.31 26.31
C VAL A 257 -1.76 15.25 25.60
N SER A 258 -1.19 16.19 26.35
CA SER A 258 -0.10 17.01 25.84
C SER A 258 1.25 16.31 25.99
N THR A 259 2.21 16.69 25.13
CA THR A 259 3.60 16.21 25.26
C THR A 259 4.19 16.54 26.63
N SER A 260 3.79 17.64 27.23
CA SER A 260 4.24 18.04 28.58
C SER A 260 3.69 17.12 29.68
N GLU A 261 2.44 16.67 29.61
CA GLU A 261 1.82 15.75 30.58
C GLU A 261 2.47 14.37 30.59
N ILE A 262 2.95 13.90 29.45
CA ILE A 262 3.66 12.63 29.34
C ILE A 262 5.17 12.73 29.56
N GLY A 263 5.67 13.89 29.89
CA GLY A 263 7.10 14.12 30.14
C GLY A 263 7.95 14.32 28.87
N ALA A 264 7.32 14.52 27.72
CA ALA A 264 7.98 14.79 26.44
C ALA A 264 7.92 16.30 26.09
N SER A 265 8.25 17.18 27.02
CA SER A 265 8.09 18.64 26.85
C SER A 265 8.86 19.23 25.65
N SER A 266 9.90 18.55 25.18
CA SER A 266 10.65 18.90 23.97
C SER A 266 10.13 18.18 22.72
N GLY A 267 9.03 17.43 22.82
CA GLY A 267 8.50 16.63 21.72
C GLY A 267 9.21 15.28 21.50
N ASN A 268 10.06 14.84 22.43
CA ASN A 268 10.94 13.68 22.29
C ASN A 268 10.23 12.39 21.85
N GLU A 269 10.61 11.87 20.69
CA GLU A 269 10.00 10.73 20.02
C GLU A 269 10.00 9.44 20.85
N ASN A 270 11.09 9.17 21.56
CA ASN A 270 11.19 7.95 22.36
C ASN A 270 10.28 7.98 23.60
N THR A 271 10.07 9.15 24.20
CA THR A 271 9.15 9.32 25.32
C THR A 271 7.71 9.18 24.85
N ILE A 272 7.38 9.75 23.69
CA ILE A 272 6.06 9.62 23.08
C ILE A 272 5.79 8.15 22.72
N LYS A 273 6.72 7.45 22.05
CA LYS A 273 6.60 6.04 21.74
C LYS A 273 6.39 5.20 23.00
N SER A 274 7.16 5.47 24.05
CA SER A 274 7.01 4.73 25.33
C SER A 274 5.63 4.93 25.95
N TYR A 275 5.03 6.11 25.80
CA TYR A 275 3.67 6.36 26.27
C TYR A 275 2.62 5.59 25.46
N ILE A 276 2.76 5.58 24.12
CA ILE A 276 1.90 4.78 23.23
C ILE A 276 2.03 3.30 23.55
N GLN A 277 3.26 2.81 23.74
CA GLN A 277 3.55 1.42 24.14
C GLN A 277 2.84 1.06 25.44
N ASN A 278 2.97 1.92 26.46
CA ASN A 278 2.30 1.68 27.73
C ASN A 278 0.78 1.67 27.61
N ALA A 279 0.22 2.58 26.80
CA ALA A 279 -1.22 2.60 26.52
C ALA A 279 -1.69 1.32 25.82
N TYR A 280 -0.91 0.83 24.85
CA TYR A 280 -1.19 -0.41 24.14
C TYR A 280 -1.17 -1.63 25.06
N GLU A 281 -0.19 -1.73 25.96
CA GLU A 281 0.00 -2.89 26.83
C GLU A 281 -0.93 -2.92 28.05
N THR A 282 -1.36 -1.74 28.54
CA THR A 282 -1.97 -1.66 29.88
C THR A 282 -3.42 -1.18 29.92
N TRP A 283 -3.90 -0.51 28.88
CA TRP A 283 -5.26 0.01 28.88
C TRP A 283 -6.28 -1.08 28.63
N GLU A 284 -7.47 -0.97 29.23
CA GLU A 284 -8.57 -1.91 29.00
C GLU A 284 -9.02 -1.93 27.54
N ASN A 285 -9.00 -0.76 26.87
CA ASN A 285 -9.23 -0.57 25.44
C ASN A 285 -8.01 0.15 24.87
N PRO A 286 -6.98 -0.55 24.42
CA PRO A 286 -5.78 0.04 23.83
C PRO A 286 -6.11 0.91 22.62
N PRO A 287 -5.36 1.98 22.36
CA PRO A 287 -5.63 2.81 21.21
C PRO A 287 -5.52 2.01 19.92
N GLU A 288 -6.50 2.16 19.03
CA GLU A 288 -6.48 1.64 17.66
C GLU A 288 -5.90 2.66 16.70
N ILE A 289 -6.12 3.93 17.02
CA ILE A 289 -5.67 5.08 16.23
C ILE A 289 -4.90 6.01 17.15
N VAL A 290 -3.76 6.48 16.69
CA VAL A 290 -2.96 7.52 17.35
C VAL A 290 -2.90 8.74 16.42
N GLY A 291 -3.36 9.89 16.91
CA GLY A 291 -3.28 11.16 16.21
C GLY A 291 -2.23 12.06 16.84
N LEU A 292 -1.22 12.46 16.11
CA LEU A 292 -0.22 13.45 16.52
C LEU A 292 -0.71 14.84 16.10
N ILE A 293 -0.87 15.78 17.06
CA ILE A 293 -1.35 17.13 16.79
C ILE A 293 -0.19 18.11 16.96
N GLY A 294 0.41 18.52 15.87
CA GLY A 294 1.56 19.40 15.80
C GLY A 294 2.58 18.94 14.77
N ASP A 295 3.40 19.88 14.33
CA ASP A 295 4.53 19.64 13.43
C ASP A 295 5.77 19.21 14.24
N THR A 296 6.89 18.94 13.58
CA THR A 296 8.14 18.47 14.20
C THR A 296 8.77 19.47 15.17
N ASP A 297 8.37 20.72 15.11
CA ASP A 297 8.76 21.74 16.10
C ASP A 297 8.23 21.50 17.52
N VAL A 298 7.20 20.65 17.66
CA VAL A 298 6.55 20.34 18.95
C VAL A 298 6.33 18.85 19.21
N ILE A 299 6.43 18.01 18.19
CA ILE A 299 6.38 16.55 18.27
C ILE A 299 7.44 15.99 17.33
N ASP A 300 8.55 15.52 17.88
CA ASP A 300 9.63 14.90 17.10
C ASP A 300 9.14 13.70 16.26
N CYS A 301 9.88 13.35 15.24
CA CYS A 301 9.68 12.16 14.41
C CYS A 301 10.91 11.26 14.48
N PHE A 302 10.76 10.03 14.02
CA PHE A 302 11.90 9.14 13.82
C PHE A 302 12.55 9.42 12.47
N TYR A 303 13.79 8.93 12.32
CA TYR A 303 14.52 8.97 11.06
C TYR A 303 14.96 7.56 10.70
N GLN A 304 14.54 7.11 9.54
CA GLN A 304 15.01 5.85 8.97
C GLN A 304 16.08 6.12 7.93
N SER A 305 17.24 5.53 8.13
CA SER A 305 18.33 5.60 7.17
C SER A 305 18.74 4.21 6.71
N TRP A 306 18.79 4.00 5.40
CA TRP A 306 19.15 2.74 4.77
C TRP A 306 20.31 2.98 3.82
N GLY A 307 21.35 2.16 3.94
CA GLY A 307 22.52 2.20 3.06
C GLY A 307 23.73 2.95 3.61
N SER A 308 24.89 2.63 3.06
CA SER A 308 26.20 3.18 3.47
C SER A 308 26.90 3.82 2.27
N GLY A 309 26.23 4.68 1.53
CA GLY A 309 26.80 5.36 0.37
C GLY A 309 26.40 6.83 0.31
N GLY A 310 27.30 7.69 -0.14
CA GLY A 310 26.93 9.10 -0.41
C GLY A 310 26.12 9.22 -1.69
N GLY A 311 25.33 10.28 -1.81
CA GLY A 311 24.50 10.57 -2.98
C GLY A 311 23.13 9.92 -2.93
N TRP A 312 22.57 9.58 -4.09
CA TRP A 312 21.21 9.05 -4.26
C TRP A 312 20.93 7.70 -3.58
N ASN A 313 21.97 7.03 -3.07
CA ASN A 313 21.85 5.74 -2.38
C ASN A 313 21.77 5.88 -0.86
N ASN A 314 21.65 7.07 -0.33
CA ASN A 314 21.51 7.31 1.10
C ASN A 314 20.04 7.66 1.39
N TYR A 315 19.28 6.65 1.83
CA TYR A 315 17.89 6.83 2.21
C TYR A 315 17.86 7.33 3.65
N ASN A 316 17.49 8.59 3.83
CA ASN A 316 17.22 9.16 5.13
C ASN A 316 15.93 9.96 5.02
N GLY A 317 14.94 9.65 5.85
CA GLY A 317 13.66 10.31 5.81
C GLY A 317 12.98 10.33 7.17
N ALA A 318 12.25 11.41 7.43
CA ALA A 318 11.40 11.56 8.58
C ALA A 318 10.23 10.57 8.51
N THR A 319 9.88 9.96 9.63
CA THR A 319 8.79 8.98 9.70
C THR A 319 8.11 8.98 11.06
N ASP A 320 6.79 8.82 11.04
CA ASP A 320 5.99 8.52 12.23
C ASP A 320 5.69 7.03 12.37
N PHE A 321 6.10 6.21 11.40
CA PHE A 321 5.78 4.78 11.37
C PHE A 321 6.30 4.04 12.61
N ASP A 322 7.47 4.39 13.11
CA ASP A 322 8.06 3.79 14.32
C ASP A 322 7.17 3.90 15.56
N TYR A 323 6.29 4.93 15.63
CA TYR A 323 5.30 5.04 16.71
C TYR A 323 4.26 3.93 16.68
N SER A 324 4.04 3.29 15.54
CA SER A 324 3.03 2.25 15.36
C SER A 324 3.53 0.83 15.64
N GLN A 325 4.86 0.63 15.68
CA GLN A 325 5.48 -0.67 15.90
C GLN A 325 5.64 -0.92 17.41
N LEU A 326 4.69 -1.63 18.02
CA LEU A 326 4.56 -1.79 19.47
C LEU A 326 4.75 -3.23 19.95
N ASP A 327 4.59 -4.22 19.08
CA ASP A 327 4.72 -5.62 19.42
C ASP A 327 5.53 -6.36 18.32
N GLY A 328 6.17 -7.47 18.66
CA GLY A 328 7.02 -8.20 17.73
C GLY A 328 8.35 -7.51 17.43
N ASN A 329 9.03 -7.99 16.40
CA ASN A 329 10.24 -7.41 15.84
C ASN A 329 10.14 -7.40 14.32
N ASP A 330 8.99 -6.99 13.83
CA ASP A 330 8.63 -6.96 12.42
C ASP A 330 8.17 -5.53 12.00
N LEU A 331 7.62 -5.40 10.81
CA LEU A 331 7.15 -4.13 10.26
C LEU A 331 5.62 -4.01 10.28
N ILE A 332 4.93 -4.85 11.05
CA ILE A 332 3.48 -4.80 11.14
C ILE A 332 3.08 -3.79 12.21
N PRO A 333 2.18 -2.85 11.92
CA PRO A 333 1.74 -1.86 12.89
C PRO A 333 0.65 -2.41 13.84
N GLU A 334 0.67 -1.98 15.10
CA GLU A 334 -0.36 -2.26 16.09
C GLU A 334 -1.37 -1.13 16.27
N VAL A 335 -1.07 0.05 15.74
CA VAL A 335 -1.95 1.21 15.72
C VAL A 335 -1.88 1.92 14.37
N PHE A 336 -2.99 2.46 13.92
CA PHE A 336 -2.98 3.41 12.82
C PHE A 336 -2.47 4.75 13.33
N ILE A 337 -1.51 5.35 12.64
CA ILE A 337 -0.93 6.62 13.03
C ILE A 337 -1.10 7.69 11.96
N GLY A 338 -1.37 8.91 12.37
CA GLY A 338 -1.43 10.06 11.48
C GLY A 338 -1.08 11.34 12.21
N ARG A 339 -0.53 12.30 11.45
CA ARG A 339 -0.10 13.60 11.98
C ARG A 339 -0.94 14.73 11.39
N ILE A 340 -1.43 15.61 12.25
CA ILE A 340 -1.90 16.94 11.84
C ILE A 340 -0.69 17.87 11.91
N SER A 341 0.08 17.89 10.82
CA SER A 341 1.28 18.70 10.70
C SER A 341 0.88 20.15 10.42
N ALA A 342 0.87 20.97 11.46
CA ALA A 342 0.49 22.37 11.35
C ALA A 342 1.34 23.23 12.29
N GLN A 343 2.00 24.21 11.71
CA GLN A 343 2.68 25.30 12.43
C GLN A 343 1.78 26.55 12.41
N GLY A 344 1.50 27.09 13.56
CA GLY A 344 0.68 28.30 13.70
C GLY A 344 -0.83 28.05 13.75
N GLN A 345 -1.51 28.91 14.49
CA GLN A 345 -2.91 28.76 14.86
C GLN A 345 -3.85 28.67 13.65
N SER A 346 -3.70 29.58 12.69
CA SER A 346 -4.62 29.64 11.52
C SER A 346 -4.54 28.42 10.63
N VAL A 347 -3.36 27.77 10.52
CA VAL A 347 -3.16 26.55 9.76
C VAL A 347 -3.82 25.37 10.47
N MET A 348 -3.57 25.22 11.79
CA MET A 348 -4.19 24.18 12.61
C MET A 348 -5.73 24.26 12.53
N GLU A 349 -6.29 25.45 12.72
CA GLU A 349 -7.73 25.67 12.67
C GLU A 349 -8.32 25.32 11.30
N ASN A 350 -7.62 25.66 10.21
CA ASN A 350 -8.05 25.35 8.85
C ASN A 350 -8.04 23.85 8.58
N VAL A 351 -6.93 23.15 8.91
CA VAL A 351 -6.80 21.70 8.68
C VAL A 351 -7.86 20.94 9.48
N VAL A 352 -8.01 21.24 10.75
CA VAL A 352 -9.01 20.59 11.61
C VAL A 352 -10.43 20.87 11.13
N ASN A 353 -10.72 22.11 10.72
CA ASN A 353 -12.03 22.45 10.17
C ASN A 353 -12.34 21.66 8.90
N LYS A 354 -11.41 21.58 7.94
CA LYS A 354 -11.60 20.78 6.73
C LYS A 354 -11.89 19.29 7.06
N THR A 355 -11.12 18.70 7.96
CA THR A 355 -11.32 17.32 8.42
C THR A 355 -12.73 17.10 8.97
N ILE A 356 -13.18 17.98 9.89
CA ILE A 356 -14.52 17.87 10.50
C ILE A 356 -15.64 18.05 9.46
N GLN A 357 -15.51 19.02 8.54
CA GLN A 357 -16.53 19.26 7.52
C GLN A 357 -16.60 18.14 6.51
N TYR A 358 -15.45 17.59 6.08
CA TYR A 358 -15.38 16.42 5.20
C TYR A 358 -16.10 15.22 5.82
N GLU A 359 -15.78 14.87 7.05
CA GLU A 359 -16.34 13.71 7.74
C GLU A 359 -17.83 13.86 8.09
N LYS A 360 -18.33 15.08 8.23
CA LYS A 360 -19.78 15.33 8.35
C LYS A 360 -20.54 15.08 7.05
N ALA A 361 -19.82 14.85 5.95
CA ALA A 361 -20.37 14.57 4.63
C ALA A 361 -21.42 15.60 4.15
N LEU A 362 -21.28 16.86 4.55
CA LEU A 362 -22.25 17.91 4.21
C LEU A 362 -22.15 18.38 2.75
N TYR A 363 -21.02 18.13 2.13
CA TYR A 363 -20.67 18.59 0.78
C TYR A 363 -20.57 17.44 -0.22
N VAL A 364 -21.02 16.23 0.15
CA VAL A 364 -21.01 15.07 -0.75
C VAL A 364 -22.02 15.27 -1.87
N SER A 365 -21.58 15.12 -3.11
CA SER A 365 -22.43 15.07 -4.30
C SER A 365 -21.80 14.14 -5.34
N ASP A 366 -22.61 13.59 -6.25
CA ASP A 366 -22.13 12.77 -7.36
C ASP A 366 -21.25 13.56 -8.34
N GLU A 367 -21.24 14.89 -8.23
CA GLU A 367 -20.48 15.77 -9.11
C GLU A 367 -18.97 15.69 -8.85
N TRP A 368 -18.53 15.45 -7.61
CA TRP A 368 -17.11 15.32 -7.29
C TRP A 368 -16.75 14.00 -6.57
N PHE A 369 -17.68 13.42 -5.81
CA PHE A 369 -17.41 12.26 -4.96
C PHE A 369 -17.10 10.97 -5.76
N THR A 370 -17.36 10.96 -7.07
CA THR A 370 -17.06 9.85 -7.98
C THR A 370 -15.96 10.17 -8.98
N LYS A 371 -15.21 11.25 -8.76
CA LYS A 371 -14.15 11.70 -9.66
C LYS A 371 -12.76 11.54 -9.05
N ALA A 372 -11.78 11.32 -9.91
CA ALA A 372 -10.36 11.31 -9.56
C ALA A 372 -9.51 11.96 -10.65
N ALA A 373 -8.33 12.41 -10.28
CA ALA A 373 -7.32 12.92 -11.19
C ALA A 373 -6.02 12.12 -11.02
N LEU A 374 -5.52 11.51 -12.10
CA LEU A 374 -4.32 10.69 -12.09
C LEU A 374 -3.26 11.29 -13.01
N VAL A 375 -2.08 11.54 -12.48
CA VAL A 375 -0.93 12.07 -13.23
C VAL A 375 0.20 11.06 -13.23
N ALA A 376 0.66 10.70 -14.42
CA ALA A 376 1.90 9.95 -14.60
C ALA A 376 2.90 10.75 -15.39
N ASP A 377 4.06 11.04 -14.80
CA ASP A 377 5.16 11.68 -15.49
C ASP A 377 6.25 10.64 -15.84
N PRO A 378 6.35 10.22 -17.11
CA PRO A 378 7.34 9.25 -17.54
C PRO A 378 8.75 9.83 -17.69
N THR A 379 8.92 11.15 -17.57
CA THR A 379 10.23 11.81 -17.65
C THR A 379 11.13 11.26 -16.55
N ASP A 380 12.30 10.78 -16.88
CA ASP A 380 13.28 10.15 -16.00
C ASP A 380 12.80 8.91 -15.22
N SER A 381 11.51 8.75 -14.92
CA SER A 381 10.93 7.61 -14.21
C SER A 381 10.42 6.50 -15.12
N GLY A 382 10.29 6.79 -16.41
CA GLY A 382 9.92 5.82 -17.45
C GLY A 382 8.43 5.43 -17.44
N ASN A 383 8.06 4.59 -18.41
CA ASN A 383 6.67 4.19 -18.66
C ASN A 383 6.01 3.43 -17.49
N SER A 384 6.80 2.94 -16.53
CA SER A 384 6.24 2.24 -15.35
C SER A 384 5.29 3.13 -14.54
N THR A 385 5.49 4.45 -14.56
CA THR A 385 4.59 5.41 -13.90
C THR A 385 3.22 5.45 -14.56
N ILE A 386 3.17 5.37 -15.90
CA ILE A 386 1.94 5.30 -16.67
C ILE A 386 1.20 4.01 -16.35
N PHE A 387 1.89 2.86 -16.37
CA PHE A 387 1.29 1.56 -16.08
C PHE A 387 0.74 1.48 -14.65
N THR A 388 1.43 2.07 -13.68
CA THR A 388 0.94 2.17 -12.30
C THR A 388 -0.38 2.94 -12.25
N ASN A 389 -0.45 4.12 -12.87
CA ASN A 389 -1.69 4.90 -12.88
C ASN A 389 -2.81 4.23 -13.69
N GLN A 390 -2.52 3.53 -14.79
CA GLN A 390 -3.52 2.73 -15.51
C GLN A 390 -4.08 1.58 -14.65
N TYR A 391 -3.26 0.97 -13.81
CA TYR A 391 -3.73 -0.02 -12.84
C TYR A 391 -4.69 0.62 -11.82
N ILE A 392 -4.29 1.76 -11.23
CA ILE A 392 -5.11 2.53 -10.27
C ILE A 392 -6.42 2.98 -10.92
N GLU A 393 -6.39 3.51 -12.16
CA GLU A 393 -7.56 3.89 -12.94
C GLU A 393 -8.55 2.74 -13.08
N ASN A 394 -8.06 1.55 -13.44
CA ASN A 394 -8.90 0.36 -13.58
C ASN A 394 -9.55 -0.06 -12.25
N ILE A 395 -8.82 0.00 -11.14
CA ILE A 395 -9.38 -0.28 -9.82
C ILE A 395 -10.48 0.73 -9.48
N MET A 396 -10.22 2.03 -9.63
CA MET A 396 -11.18 3.08 -9.35
C MET A 396 -12.46 2.93 -10.16
N ILE A 397 -12.35 2.67 -11.48
CA ILE A 397 -13.50 2.44 -12.36
C ILE A 397 -14.29 1.20 -11.92
N ASN A 398 -13.60 0.10 -11.59
CA ASN A 398 -14.25 -1.12 -11.13
C ASN A 398 -14.98 -0.95 -9.79
N HIS A 399 -14.52 -0.03 -8.94
CA HIS A 399 -15.21 0.36 -7.71
C HIS A 399 -16.32 1.41 -7.89
N GLY A 400 -16.61 1.81 -9.14
CA GLY A 400 -17.74 2.66 -9.47
C GLY A 400 -17.45 4.15 -9.64
N MET A 401 -16.17 4.55 -9.70
CA MET A 401 -15.85 5.93 -10.07
C MET A 401 -16.20 6.19 -11.53
N THR A 402 -16.84 7.31 -11.81
CA THR A 402 -17.40 7.63 -13.13
C THR A 402 -16.64 8.71 -13.89
N GLY A 403 -15.75 9.45 -13.20
CA GLY A 403 -14.98 10.55 -13.76
C GLY A 403 -13.51 10.45 -13.35
N VAL A 404 -12.76 9.49 -13.92
CA VAL A 404 -11.30 9.40 -13.72
C VAL A 404 -10.61 10.15 -14.86
N ALA A 405 -10.07 11.32 -14.55
CA ALA A 405 -9.29 12.12 -15.49
C ALA A 405 -7.81 11.75 -15.41
N THR A 406 -7.13 11.68 -16.55
CA THR A 406 -5.73 11.24 -16.63
C THR A 406 -4.85 12.22 -17.41
N ASP A 407 -3.64 12.44 -16.93
CA ASP A 407 -2.55 13.14 -17.65
C ASP A 407 -1.30 12.25 -17.58
N TYR A 408 -0.91 11.69 -18.72
CA TYR A 408 0.18 10.71 -18.83
C TYR A 408 1.36 11.18 -19.67
N ASP A 409 1.43 12.47 -20.01
CA ASP A 409 2.54 13.03 -20.78
C ASP A 409 3.45 13.99 -19.99
N GLY A 410 3.01 14.40 -18.81
CA GLY A 410 3.76 15.28 -17.94
C GLY A 410 3.84 16.73 -18.42
N VAL A 411 3.03 17.12 -19.41
CA VAL A 411 3.10 18.46 -20.05
C VAL A 411 1.91 19.31 -19.63
N GLY A 412 2.20 20.47 -19.02
CA GLY A 412 1.16 21.42 -18.66
C GLY A 412 0.30 21.04 -17.45
N ILE A 413 0.77 20.12 -16.64
CA ILE A 413 0.10 19.55 -15.48
C ILE A 413 -0.54 20.63 -14.58
N SER A 414 0.16 21.74 -14.33
CA SER A 414 -0.29 22.75 -13.38
C SER A 414 -1.69 23.32 -13.69
N ASN A 415 -1.93 23.69 -14.95
CA ASN A 415 -3.23 24.23 -15.35
C ASN A 415 -4.31 23.14 -15.38
N TRP A 416 -3.95 21.97 -15.89
CA TRP A 416 -4.84 20.82 -15.91
C TRP A 416 -5.26 20.42 -14.48
N LEU A 417 -4.33 20.42 -13.53
CA LEU A 417 -4.61 20.08 -12.13
C LEU A 417 -5.51 21.14 -11.47
N ILE A 418 -5.32 22.43 -11.77
CA ILE A 418 -6.22 23.50 -11.31
C ILE A 418 -7.65 23.23 -11.79
N ASP A 419 -7.83 22.88 -13.06
CA ASP A 419 -9.14 22.59 -13.64
C ASP A 419 -9.78 21.38 -12.91
N GLN A 420 -9.01 20.31 -12.65
CA GLN A 420 -9.53 19.12 -11.94
C GLN A 420 -9.96 19.44 -10.50
N PHE A 421 -9.17 20.23 -9.77
CA PHE A 421 -9.56 20.63 -8.41
C PHE A 421 -10.80 21.54 -8.41
N GLN A 422 -10.90 22.48 -9.37
CA GLN A 422 -12.08 23.36 -9.51
C GLN A 422 -13.34 22.59 -9.88
N ASP A 423 -13.21 21.52 -10.69
CA ASP A 423 -14.33 20.64 -11.05
C ASP A 423 -14.73 19.66 -9.92
N GLY A 424 -13.95 19.64 -8.83
CA GLY A 424 -14.12 18.75 -7.67
C GLY A 424 -13.69 17.31 -7.98
N ILE A 425 -12.81 16.78 -7.15
CA ILE A 425 -12.31 15.39 -7.22
C ILE A 425 -12.23 14.81 -5.81
N LEU A 426 -12.42 13.48 -5.69
CA LEU A 426 -12.27 12.76 -4.43
C LEU A 426 -10.81 12.30 -4.20
N TYR A 427 -10.12 11.93 -5.27
CA TYR A 427 -8.73 11.48 -5.24
C TYR A 427 -7.88 12.21 -6.24
N TYR A 428 -6.66 12.55 -5.82
CA TYR A 428 -5.58 12.96 -6.70
C TYR A 428 -4.39 12.06 -6.48
N ASN A 429 -3.86 11.46 -7.55
CA ASN A 429 -2.65 10.66 -7.53
C ASN A 429 -1.61 11.19 -8.49
N TYR A 430 -0.36 11.29 -8.02
CA TYR A 430 0.80 11.60 -8.84
C TYR A 430 1.86 10.52 -8.70
N ARG A 431 2.29 9.99 -9.84
CA ARG A 431 3.43 9.10 -9.93
C ARG A 431 4.40 9.58 -11.00
N GLY A 432 5.63 9.92 -10.63
CA GLY A 432 6.57 10.48 -11.59
C GLY A 432 7.94 10.80 -11.01
N ILE A 433 8.54 11.85 -11.53
CA ILE A 433 9.89 12.31 -11.19
C ILE A 433 9.95 12.94 -9.79
N TYR A 434 11.16 12.93 -9.22
CA TYR A 434 11.50 13.60 -7.96
C TYR A 434 10.92 15.02 -7.84
N GLY A 435 10.32 15.33 -6.69
CA GLY A 435 9.76 16.64 -6.38
C GLY A 435 8.49 16.99 -7.15
N ALA A 436 7.95 16.05 -7.95
CA ALA A 436 6.67 16.21 -8.67
C ALA A 436 6.51 17.60 -9.36
N PRO A 437 7.36 17.92 -10.33
CA PRO A 437 7.34 19.25 -10.95
C PRO A 437 5.98 19.51 -11.63
N GLY A 438 5.50 20.73 -11.51
CA GLY A 438 4.22 21.15 -12.11
C GLY A 438 3.00 20.79 -11.28
N THR A 439 3.16 20.11 -10.13
CA THR A 439 2.05 19.71 -9.27
C THR A 439 2.04 20.42 -7.91
N SER A 440 2.81 21.50 -7.78
CA SER A 440 2.79 22.32 -6.57
C SER A 440 1.40 22.85 -6.30
N PRO A 441 0.94 22.83 -5.04
CA PRO A 441 -0.37 23.36 -4.66
C PRO A 441 -0.56 24.80 -5.13
N SER A 442 -1.76 25.10 -5.62
CA SER A 442 -2.11 26.41 -6.20
C SER A 442 -3.29 27.05 -5.48
N ASN A 443 -3.14 28.31 -5.10
CA ASN A 443 -4.24 29.10 -4.53
C ASN A 443 -5.35 29.43 -5.55
N GLN A 444 -5.32 28.80 -6.72
CA GLN A 444 -6.35 28.88 -7.74
C GLN A 444 -7.30 27.67 -7.72
N TYR A 445 -7.10 26.70 -6.84
CA TYR A 445 -7.94 25.51 -6.77
C TYR A 445 -9.40 25.86 -6.46
N ASN A 446 -9.63 26.76 -5.53
CA ASN A 446 -10.97 27.25 -5.18
C ASN A 446 -12.01 26.13 -4.98
N ASN A 447 -11.57 24.96 -4.54
CA ASN A 447 -12.40 23.75 -4.42
C ASN A 447 -13.23 23.69 -3.13
N GLY A 448 -13.16 24.71 -2.27
CA GLY A 448 -13.97 24.77 -1.07
C GLY A 448 -13.76 23.55 -0.18
N TYR A 449 -14.86 22.92 0.22
CA TYR A 449 -14.85 21.68 1.00
C TYR A 449 -14.84 20.41 0.15
N GLU A 450 -14.77 20.51 -1.15
CA GLU A 450 -14.56 19.37 -2.06
C GLU A 450 -13.08 18.97 -2.05
N THR A 451 -12.60 18.60 -0.86
CA THR A 451 -11.18 18.39 -0.55
C THR A 451 -10.79 16.93 -0.76
N PRO A 452 -9.98 16.60 -1.78
CA PRO A 452 -9.57 15.24 -2.06
C PRO A 452 -8.61 14.66 -1.01
N PHE A 453 -8.48 13.33 -1.03
CA PHE A 453 -7.27 12.65 -0.60
C PHE A 453 -6.21 12.78 -1.69
N VAL A 454 -4.99 13.10 -1.31
CA VAL A 454 -3.88 13.36 -2.24
C VAL A 454 -2.74 12.37 -1.98
N ALA A 455 -2.33 11.62 -3.03
CA ALA A 455 -1.16 10.77 -3.01
C ALA A 455 -0.10 11.33 -3.97
N VAL A 456 1.05 11.77 -3.44
CA VAL A 456 2.18 12.25 -4.27
C VAL A 456 3.34 11.29 -4.10
N MET A 457 3.29 10.19 -4.88
CA MET A 457 4.15 9.03 -4.69
C MET A 457 5.45 9.15 -5.46
N THR A 458 6.28 10.10 -5.05
CA THR A 458 7.65 10.25 -5.54
C THR A 458 8.56 10.78 -4.44
N CYS A 459 9.87 10.67 -4.63
CA CYS A 459 10.88 11.02 -3.64
C CYS A 459 10.75 12.46 -3.13
N GLY A 460 10.88 12.66 -1.82
CA GLY A 460 10.96 13.96 -1.13
C GLY A 460 9.67 14.77 -1.07
N THR A 461 8.53 14.21 -1.49
CA THR A 461 7.24 14.91 -1.46
C THR A 461 6.53 14.83 -0.11
N GLY A 462 6.99 13.97 0.78
CA GLY A 462 6.44 13.76 2.12
C GLY A 462 7.46 14.00 3.25
N ASP A 463 8.58 14.66 2.99
CA ASP A 463 9.58 14.98 4.03
C ASP A 463 9.09 16.14 4.89
N PHE A 464 8.29 15.81 5.89
CA PHE A 464 7.58 16.77 6.74
C PHE A 464 8.47 17.40 7.83
N ASP A 465 9.72 16.97 7.98
CA ASP A 465 10.65 17.59 8.93
C ASP A 465 11.45 18.73 8.30
N TYR A 466 11.56 18.81 7.00
CA TYR A 466 12.32 19.82 6.29
C TYR A 466 11.43 20.90 5.68
N GLY A 467 11.02 21.87 6.50
CA GLY A 467 10.19 22.99 6.05
C GLY A 467 8.73 22.60 5.88
N SER A 468 8.18 22.70 4.66
CA SER A 468 6.86 22.21 4.34
C SER A 468 6.97 21.31 3.13
N SER A 469 6.62 20.04 3.29
CA SER A 469 6.59 19.08 2.18
C SER A 469 5.41 19.36 1.24
N GLN A 470 5.49 18.86 0.01
CA GLN A 470 4.41 19.07 -0.95
C GLN A 470 3.09 18.45 -0.50
N SER A 471 3.12 17.28 0.14
CA SER A 471 1.92 16.66 0.70
C SER A 471 1.30 17.50 1.82
N GLU A 472 2.11 18.10 2.68
CA GLU A 472 1.62 19.01 3.71
C GLU A 472 1.02 20.29 3.13
N GLU A 473 1.65 20.85 2.08
CA GLU A 473 1.15 22.07 1.43
C GLU A 473 -0.26 21.87 0.90
N PHE A 474 -0.60 20.72 0.29
CA PHE A 474 -1.96 20.41 -0.13
C PHE A 474 -2.95 20.44 1.04
N VAL A 475 -2.57 19.90 2.18
CA VAL A 475 -3.43 19.87 3.37
C VAL A 475 -3.51 21.25 4.07
N LYS A 476 -2.43 22.03 4.07
CA LYS A 476 -2.34 23.35 4.70
C LYS A 476 -3.06 24.46 3.92
N MET A 477 -3.39 24.24 2.63
CA MET A 477 -4.03 25.25 1.77
C MET A 477 -5.34 25.81 2.31
N GLY A 478 -5.58 27.09 1.95
CA GLY A 478 -6.81 27.79 2.28
C GLY A 478 -6.84 28.38 3.69
N SER A 479 -8.05 28.64 4.15
CA SER A 479 -8.34 29.13 5.50
C SER A 479 -9.71 28.66 5.95
N VAL A 480 -10.06 28.82 7.21
CA VAL A 480 -11.39 28.46 7.76
C VAL A 480 -12.53 29.12 6.94
N ASN A 481 -12.32 30.35 6.47
CA ASN A 481 -13.34 31.09 5.71
C ASN A 481 -13.28 30.85 4.19
N ASN A 482 -12.16 30.34 3.71
CA ASN A 482 -11.96 29.99 2.30
C ASN A 482 -11.15 28.69 2.24
N PRO A 483 -11.78 27.54 2.52
CA PRO A 483 -11.11 26.23 2.47
C PRO A 483 -10.70 25.89 1.05
N GLU A 484 -9.51 25.30 0.93
CA GLU A 484 -8.94 24.86 -0.34
C GLU A 484 -8.02 23.66 -0.13
N GLY A 485 -7.63 23.01 -1.23
CA GLY A 485 -6.64 21.94 -1.26
C GLY A 485 -7.21 20.60 -0.82
N ALA A 486 -6.50 19.87 0.03
CA ALA A 486 -6.80 18.50 0.40
C ALA A 486 -7.27 18.35 1.85
N VAL A 487 -8.00 17.24 2.14
CA VAL A 487 -8.35 16.85 3.51
C VAL A 487 -7.24 16.02 4.15
N ALA A 488 -6.55 15.22 3.36
CA ALA A 488 -5.41 14.41 3.78
C ALA A 488 -4.45 14.21 2.60
N ALA A 489 -3.19 13.97 2.90
CA ALA A 489 -2.19 13.68 1.89
C ALA A 489 -1.16 12.67 2.38
N ILE A 490 -0.59 11.93 1.44
CA ILE A 490 0.54 11.03 1.64
C ILE A 490 1.62 11.33 0.60
N GLY A 491 2.88 11.27 1.02
CA GLY A 491 4.04 11.43 0.16
C GLY A 491 5.22 10.63 0.70
N LEU A 492 6.28 10.51 -0.09
CA LEU A 492 7.51 9.81 0.31
C LEU A 492 8.50 10.80 0.93
N SER A 493 8.90 10.57 2.17
CA SER A 493 9.86 11.43 2.87
C SER A 493 11.30 11.23 2.41
N THR A 494 11.62 10.05 1.87
CA THR A 494 12.98 9.72 1.46
C THR A 494 13.35 10.25 0.08
N THR A 495 14.63 10.48 -0.17
CA THR A 495 15.19 10.75 -1.50
C THR A 495 15.88 9.50 -2.03
N GLY A 496 15.83 9.26 -3.34
CA GLY A 496 16.52 8.13 -3.97
C GLY A 496 15.82 6.78 -3.81
N THR A 497 14.51 6.75 -3.52
CA THR A 497 13.73 5.51 -3.56
C THR A 497 13.61 5.00 -4.99
N HIS A 498 13.69 3.67 -5.13
CA HIS A 498 13.60 3.03 -6.42
C HIS A 498 12.16 3.06 -6.97
N ASN A 499 12.00 3.29 -8.27
CA ASN A 499 10.70 3.38 -8.95
C ASN A 499 9.79 2.17 -8.66
N ALA A 500 10.34 0.95 -8.61
CA ALA A 500 9.55 -0.24 -8.35
C ALA A 500 8.88 -0.21 -6.97
N TYR A 501 9.58 0.22 -5.93
CA TYR A 501 8.99 0.34 -4.58
C TYR A 501 7.92 1.41 -4.53
N ASN A 502 8.19 2.56 -5.16
CA ASN A 502 7.22 3.64 -5.22
C ASN A 502 5.95 3.21 -5.98
N ASN A 503 6.09 2.45 -7.08
CA ASN A 503 4.96 1.91 -7.82
C ASN A 503 4.13 0.92 -6.98
N ILE A 504 4.79 0.03 -6.22
CA ILE A 504 4.11 -0.95 -5.37
C ILE A 504 3.32 -0.25 -4.27
N ILE A 505 3.92 0.73 -3.60
CA ILE A 505 3.24 1.52 -2.55
C ILE A 505 2.04 2.26 -3.16
N ASP A 506 2.23 2.91 -4.30
CA ASP A 506 1.19 3.68 -4.99
C ASP A 506 -0.02 2.80 -5.42
N MET A 507 0.25 1.59 -5.88
CA MET A 507 -0.80 0.62 -6.22
C MET A 507 -1.53 0.04 -4.99
N GLY A 508 -0.93 0.13 -3.80
CA GLY A 508 -1.48 -0.39 -2.56
C GLY A 508 -2.29 0.62 -1.73
N ILE A 509 -2.24 1.91 -2.11
CA ILE A 509 -3.01 2.99 -1.48
C ILE A 509 -4.38 3.11 -2.13
#